data_0af1bb07f8f624393ab8f934ad563977
#
_entry.id   0af1bb07f8f624393ab8f934ad563977
#
_cell.length_a   1.000
_cell.length_b   1.000
_cell.length_c   1.000
_cell.angle_alpha   90.00
_cell.angle_beta   90.00
_cell.angle_gamma   90.00
#
_symmetry.space_group_name_H-M   'P 1'
#
loop_
_entity.id
_entity.type
_entity.pdbx_description
1 polymer ?
#
loop_
_entity_poly.entity_id
_entity_poly.type
_entity_poly.pdbx_seq_one_letter_code
_entity_poly.pdbx_strand_id
1 'polypeptide(L)'
;MKRYKIMIIEDDPVIQGELQTLLNGNGYTTIGVRNLSAVTEQIQDEKPHLILLDIKLPGENGFALCSKIRTFSEVPIIFVTSCNTDMDELNSIMLGGDAFITKPYNTAILLAKIASLLKKAYPAQQQEQIVYGDAVLHLESSSLGYNGQSIELTKNELKILYYLFKNGGKICSRGDIIEYLWDNQLYVDDNALSVNINRIREKLASIGLTDFIKTKHRQGYTI
;
A
#
# COMPACT_ATOMS: atom_id res chain seq x y z
N MET A 1 4.99 5.26 -9.62
CA MET A 1 4.07 4.42 -8.79
C MET A 1 2.66 4.53 -9.36
N LYS A 2 2.01 3.41 -9.66
CA LYS A 2 0.60 3.42 -10.07
C LYS A 2 -0.23 3.75 -8.82
N ARG A 3 -0.93 4.88 -8.83
CA ARG A 3 -1.79 5.29 -7.70
C ARG A 3 -3.08 4.48 -7.72
N TYR A 4 -3.54 4.00 -6.56
CA TYR A 4 -4.86 3.39 -6.46
C TYR A 4 -5.94 4.42 -6.79
N LYS A 5 -6.93 4.00 -7.59
CA LYS A 5 -8.06 4.80 -8.01
C LYS A 5 -9.27 4.48 -7.13
N ILE A 6 -9.80 5.46 -6.42
CA ILE A 6 -10.95 5.32 -5.51
C ILE A 6 -12.13 6.07 -6.10
N MET A 7 -13.24 5.37 -6.30
CA MET A 7 -14.49 5.97 -6.74
C MET A 7 -15.34 6.36 -5.53
N ILE A 8 -15.91 7.55 -5.55
CA ILE A 8 -16.73 8.09 -4.47
C ILE A 8 -18.14 8.28 -5.01
N ILE A 9 -19.09 7.53 -4.45
CA ILE A 9 -20.52 7.57 -4.77
C ILE A 9 -21.23 8.19 -3.56
N GLU A 10 -21.40 9.49 -3.64
CA GLU A 10 -21.91 10.39 -2.61
C GLU A 10 -22.70 11.49 -3.32
N ASP A 11 -23.90 11.77 -2.88
CA ASP A 11 -24.77 12.78 -3.50
C ASP A 11 -24.54 14.19 -2.98
N ASP A 12 -24.02 14.33 -1.76
CA ASP A 12 -23.62 15.65 -1.23
C ASP A 12 -22.28 16.09 -1.84
N PRO A 13 -22.26 17.16 -2.67
CA PRO A 13 -21.04 17.60 -3.34
C PRO A 13 -19.97 18.14 -2.37
N VAL A 14 -20.38 18.59 -1.18
CA VAL A 14 -19.44 19.09 -0.15
C VAL A 14 -18.69 17.90 0.45
N ILE A 15 -19.42 16.86 0.89
CA ILE A 15 -18.84 15.64 1.44
C ILE A 15 -17.99 14.95 0.37
N GLN A 16 -18.46 14.85 -0.86
CA GLN A 16 -17.69 14.28 -1.97
C GLN A 16 -16.36 15.03 -2.18
N GLY A 17 -16.40 16.37 -2.17
CA GLY A 17 -15.21 17.21 -2.32
C GLY A 17 -14.21 17.09 -1.17
N GLU A 18 -14.70 16.98 0.07
CA GLU A 18 -13.86 16.73 1.25
C GLU A 18 -13.14 15.38 1.17
N LEU A 19 -13.88 14.31 0.80
CA LEU A 19 -13.30 12.98 0.58
C LEU A 19 -12.26 12.99 -0.54
N GLN A 20 -12.52 13.66 -1.65
CA GLN A 20 -11.55 13.79 -2.74
C GLN A 20 -10.29 14.50 -2.29
N THR A 21 -10.41 15.60 -1.55
CA THR A 21 -9.28 16.35 -1.01
C THR A 21 -8.45 15.49 -0.06
N LEU A 22 -9.10 14.82 0.89
CA LEU A 22 -8.45 13.92 1.85
C LEU A 22 -7.67 12.80 1.13
N LEU A 23 -8.32 12.10 0.21
CA LEU A 23 -7.74 10.94 -0.46
C LEU A 23 -6.62 11.33 -1.43
N ASN A 24 -6.79 12.41 -2.20
CA ASN A 24 -5.76 12.92 -3.09
C ASN A 24 -4.51 13.37 -2.31
N GLY A 25 -4.70 14.02 -1.15
CA GLY A 25 -3.62 14.40 -0.24
C GLY A 25 -2.87 13.20 0.35
N ASN A 26 -3.51 12.02 0.41
CA ASN A 26 -2.90 10.77 0.88
C ASN A 26 -2.41 9.85 -0.25
N GLY A 27 -2.26 10.38 -1.48
CA GLY A 27 -1.61 9.67 -2.59
C GLY A 27 -2.52 8.77 -3.42
N TYR A 28 -3.83 8.81 -3.22
CA TYR A 28 -4.82 8.14 -4.06
C TYR A 28 -5.20 9.02 -5.26
N THR A 29 -5.82 8.42 -6.27
CA THR A 29 -6.51 9.14 -7.35
C THR A 29 -8.01 8.96 -7.14
N THR A 30 -8.80 10.03 -7.20
CA THR A 30 -10.23 9.95 -6.91
C THR A 30 -11.10 10.22 -8.12
N ILE A 31 -12.26 9.55 -8.18
CA ILE A 31 -13.33 9.78 -9.14
C ILE A 31 -14.61 10.05 -8.35
N GLY A 32 -15.19 11.24 -8.51
CA GLY A 32 -16.50 11.55 -7.97
C GLY A 32 -17.60 11.20 -8.97
N VAL A 33 -18.59 10.44 -8.56
CA VAL A 33 -19.77 10.14 -9.38
C VAL A 33 -20.77 11.30 -9.30
N ARG A 34 -21.14 11.83 -10.45
CA ARG A 34 -22.16 12.91 -10.55
C ARG A 34 -23.51 12.41 -11.05
N ASN A 35 -23.50 11.34 -11.83
CA ASN A 35 -24.72 10.75 -12.39
C ASN A 35 -24.90 9.32 -11.90
N LEU A 36 -25.81 9.14 -10.94
CA LEU A 36 -26.09 7.84 -10.33
C LEU A 36 -26.70 6.83 -11.31
N SER A 37 -27.42 7.28 -12.34
CA SER A 37 -28.02 6.37 -13.32
C SER A 37 -26.98 5.68 -14.23
N ALA A 38 -25.78 6.27 -14.40
CA ALA A 38 -24.70 5.73 -15.20
C ALA A 38 -23.56 5.10 -14.34
N VAL A 39 -23.77 4.93 -13.04
CA VAL A 39 -22.71 4.52 -12.11
C VAL A 39 -22.12 3.15 -12.44
N THR A 40 -22.94 2.20 -12.87
CA THR A 40 -22.48 0.84 -13.23
C THR A 40 -21.59 0.84 -14.47
N GLU A 41 -21.95 1.62 -15.49
CA GLU A 41 -21.14 1.82 -16.69
C GLU A 41 -19.82 2.51 -16.33
N GLN A 42 -19.90 3.55 -15.50
CA GLN A 42 -18.72 4.28 -15.04
C GLN A 42 -17.75 3.41 -14.22
N ILE A 43 -18.26 2.47 -13.41
CA ILE A 43 -17.41 1.51 -12.71
C ILE A 43 -16.69 0.57 -13.68
N GLN A 44 -17.38 0.09 -14.72
CA GLN A 44 -16.80 -0.80 -15.73
C GLN A 44 -15.73 -0.11 -16.58
N ASP A 45 -15.94 1.17 -16.94
CA ASP A 45 -15.01 1.95 -17.75
C ASP A 45 -13.79 2.38 -16.94
N GLU A 46 -14.01 2.95 -15.77
CA GLU A 46 -12.98 3.53 -14.92
C GLU A 46 -12.17 2.50 -14.14
N LYS A 47 -12.73 1.32 -13.90
CA LYS A 47 -12.11 0.21 -13.16
C LYS A 47 -11.45 0.68 -11.87
N PRO A 48 -12.23 1.23 -10.92
CA PRO A 48 -11.69 1.67 -9.64
C PRO A 48 -11.11 0.49 -8.86
N HIS A 49 -10.15 0.79 -7.98
CA HIS A 49 -9.57 -0.21 -7.09
C HIS A 49 -10.33 -0.33 -5.77
N LEU A 50 -11.16 0.67 -5.44
CA LEU A 50 -12.02 0.68 -4.26
C LEU A 50 -13.16 1.66 -4.49
N ILE A 51 -14.32 1.36 -3.93
CA ILE A 51 -15.50 2.23 -3.96
C ILE A 51 -15.84 2.67 -2.53
N LEU A 52 -16.01 3.98 -2.32
CA LEU A 52 -16.70 4.54 -1.17
C LEU A 52 -18.16 4.79 -1.59
N LEU A 53 -19.10 4.23 -0.85
CA LEU A 53 -20.52 4.22 -1.21
C LEU A 53 -21.39 4.71 -0.07
N ASP A 54 -22.17 5.77 -0.28
CA ASP A 54 -23.24 6.11 0.66
C ASP A 54 -24.45 5.18 0.46
N ILE A 55 -25.14 4.89 1.54
CA ILE A 55 -26.39 4.12 1.53
C ILE A 55 -27.55 5.01 1.08
N LYS A 56 -27.56 6.26 1.52
CA LYS A 56 -28.62 7.23 1.22
C LYS A 56 -28.32 8.00 -0.05
N LEU A 57 -28.77 7.47 -1.18
CA LEU A 57 -28.62 8.12 -2.47
C LEU A 57 -30.00 8.50 -3.03
N PRO A 58 -30.13 9.64 -3.72
CA PRO A 58 -31.39 10.04 -4.32
C PRO A 58 -31.80 9.07 -5.45
N GLY A 59 -32.97 8.48 -5.30
CA GLY A 59 -33.54 7.57 -6.31
C GLY A 59 -33.04 6.13 -6.30
N GLU A 60 -31.96 5.82 -5.58
CA GLU A 60 -31.44 4.44 -5.44
C GLU A 60 -30.90 4.22 -4.02
N ASN A 61 -31.07 3.01 -3.50
CA ASN A 61 -30.48 2.63 -2.22
C ASN A 61 -29.06 2.07 -2.45
N GLY A 62 -28.06 2.55 -1.70
CA GLY A 62 -26.68 2.08 -1.80
C GLY A 62 -26.51 0.57 -1.59
N PHE A 63 -27.36 -0.06 -0.79
CA PHE A 63 -27.36 -1.53 -0.65
C PHE A 63 -27.77 -2.24 -1.95
N ALA A 64 -28.83 -1.72 -2.63
CA ALA A 64 -29.26 -2.26 -3.91
C ALA A 64 -28.17 -2.05 -4.98
N LEU A 65 -27.52 -0.88 -4.97
CA LEU A 65 -26.41 -0.60 -5.85
C LEU A 65 -25.21 -1.52 -5.58
N CYS A 66 -24.87 -1.79 -4.32
CA CYS A 66 -23.83 -2.75 -3.95
C CYS A 66 -24.13 -4.14 -4.51
N SER A 67 -25.33 -4.66 -4.29
CA SER A 67 -25.75 -5.96 -4.84
C SER A 67 -25.65 -6.00 -6.37
N LYS A 68 -26.00 -4.91 -7.06
CA LYS A 68 -25.88 -4.79 -8.51
C LYS A 68 -24.40 -4.77 -8.96
N ILE A 69 -23.53 -4.07 -8.25
CA ILE A 69 -22.08 -4.06 -8.52
C ILE A 69 -21.51 -5.47 -8.37
N ARG A 70 -21.90 -6.22 -7.35
CA ARG A 70 -21.44 -7.60 -7.11
C ARG A 70 -21.82 -8.60 -8.19
N THR A 71 -22.77 -8.29 -9.07
CA THR A 71 -23.08 -9.15 -10.22
C THR A 71 -21.96 -9.15 -11.30
N PHE A 72 -21.08 -8.14 -11.31
CA PHE A 72 -20.03 -8.00 -12.32
C PHE A 72 -18.65 -7.59 -11.78
N SER A 73 -18.50 -7.30 -10.48
CA SER A 73 -17.24 -6.81 -9.92
C SER A 73 -17.04 -7.22 -8.45
N GLU A 74 -15.81 -7.68 -8.16
CA GLU A 74 -15.31 -7.97 -6.80
C GLU A 74 -14.52 -6.77 -6.20
N VAL A 75 -14.67 -5.57 -6.77
CA VAL A 75 -14.00 -4.37 -6.27
C VAL A 75 -14.36 -4.13 -4.80
N PRO A 76 -13.40 -3.85 -3.90
CA PRO A 76 -13.70 -3.56 -2.51
C PRO A 76 -14.65 -2.37 -2.36
N ILE A 77 -15.69 -2.52 -1.52
CA ILE A 77 -16.68 -1.49 -1.23
C ILE A 77 -16.69 -1.17 0.26
N ILE A 78 -16.49 0.10 0.60
CA ILE A 78 -16.68 0.64 1.95
C ILE A 78 -17.94 1.48 1.96
N PHE A 79 -18.93 1.11 2.79
CA PHE A 79 -20.06 1.99 3.06
C PHE A 79 -19.63 3.14 3.97
N VAL A 80 -19.91 4.38 3.56
CA VAL A 80 -19.63 5.61 4.33
C VAL A 80 -20.93 6.40 4.43
N THR A 81 -21.65 6.24 5.55
CA THR A 81 -23.04 6.68 5.63
C THR A 81 -23.44 7.25 7.00
N SER A 82 -24.50 8.05 7.04
CA SER A 82 -25.14 8.49 8.27
C SER A 82 -26.11 7.46 8.89
N CYS A 83 -26.36 6.34 8.23
CA CYS A 83 -27.04 5.19 8.83
C CYS A 83 -26.13 4.55 9.91
N ASN A 84 -26.66 4.32 11.10
CA ASN A 84 -25.85 3.90 12.26
C ASN A 84 -26.53 2.80 13.10
N THR A 85 -27.48 2.06 12.51
CA THR A 85 -28.09 0.94 13.21
C THR A 85 -27.27 -0.35 13.00
N ASP A 86 -27.32 -1.25 14.00
CA ASP A 86 -26.69 -2.59 13.89
C ASP A 86 -27.21 -3.35 12.67
N MET A 87 -28.47 -3.11 12.27
CA MET A 87 -29.08 -3.70 11.09
C MET A 87 -28.49 -3.15 9.79
N ASP A 88 -28.10 -1.87 9.75
CA ASP A 88 -27.44 -1.29 8.57
C ASP A 88 -26.04 -1.89 8.40
N GLU A 89 -25.30 -2.07 9.49
CA GLU A 89 -23.98 -2.71 9.45
C GLU A 89 -24.10 -4.18 9.03
N LEU A 90 -25.05 -4.93 9.60
CA LEU A 90 -25.30 -6.32 9.22
C LEU A 90 -25.68 -6.45 7.75
N ASN A 91 -26.60 -5.60 7.27
CA ASN A 91 -27.01 -5.58 5.87
C ASN A 91 -25.83 -5.24 4.94
N SER A 92 -24.94 -4.32 5.33
CA SER A 92 -23.78 -3.97 4.54
C SER A 92 -22.86 -5.18 4.27
N ILE A 93 -22.64 -6.00 5.29
CA ILE A 93 -21.83 -7.23 5.20
C ILE A 93 -22.54 -8.29 4.36
N MET A 94 -23.84 -8.56 4.63
CA MET A 94 -24.62 -9.57 3.92
C MET A 94 -24.79 -9.28 2.43
N LEU A 95 -24.82 -8.01 2.04
CA LEU A 95 -25.00 -7.58 0.64
C LEU A 95 -23.67 -7.36 -0.09
N GLY A 96 -22.54 -7.77 0.52
CA GLY A 96 -21.24 -7.83 -0.13
C GLY A 96 -20.38 -6.59 0.05
N GLY A 97 -20.68 -5.74 1.03
CA GLY A 97 -19.75 -4.69 1.49
C GLY A 97 -18.57 -5.28 2.25
N ASP A 98 -17.38 -4.72 2.05
CA ASP A 98 -16.15 -5.19 2.70
C ASP A 98 -15.87 -4.45 4.02
N ALA A 99 -16.43 -3.26 4.20
CA ALA A 99 -16.36 -2.49 5.43
C ALA A 99 -17.50 -1.47 5.53
N PHE A 100 -17.71 -0.99 6.75
CA PHE A 100 -18.72 -0.01 7.09
C PHE A 100 -18.12 1.10 7.97
N ILE A 101 -18.51 2.35 7.74
CA ILE A 101 -18.09 3.53 8.51
C ILE A 101 -19.26 4.50 8.64
N THR A 102 -19.59 4.89 9.87
CA THR A 102 -20.64 5.87 10.16
C THR A 102 -20.11 7.30 10.13
N LYS A 103 -20.87 8.22 9.54
CA LYS A 103 -20.65 9.67 9.63
C LYS A 103 -21.20 10.21 10.97
N PRO A 104 -20.47 11.11 11.68
CA PRO A 104 -19.12 11.60 11.41
C PRO A 104 -18.05 10.55 11.74
N TYR A 105 -17.01 10.45 10.90
CA TYR A 105 -15.95 9.46 11.05
C TYR A 105 -14.58 10.10 11.33
N ASN A 106 -13.71 9.34 11.96
CA ASN A 106 -12.30 9.67 12.07
C ASN A 106 -11.59 9.39 10.75
N THR A 107 -10.96 10.39 10.15
CA THR A 107 -10.25 10.28 8.87
C THR A 107 -9.12 9.26 8.88
N ALA A 108 -8.41 9.10 10.02
CA ALA A 108 -7.36 8.09 10.16
C ALA A 108 -7.93 6.66 10.12
N ILE A 109 -9.13 6.43 10.68
CA ILE A 109 -9.82 5.13 10.63
C ILE A 109 -10.25 4.83 9.20
N LEU A 110 -10.81 5.80 8.47
CA LEU A 110 -11.18 5.64 7.07
C LEU A 110 -9.96 5.26 6.22
N LEU A 111 -8.86 6.02 6.35
CA LEU A 111 -7.61 5.74 5.61
C LEU A 111 -7.03 4.37 5.93
N ALA A 112 -7.05 3.96 7.21
CA ALA A 112 -6.59 2.64 7.63
C ALA A 112 -7.43 1.50 7.03
N LYS A 113 -8.77 1.63 6.99
CA LYS A 113 -9.66 0.65 6.36
C LYS A 113 -9.43 0.58 4.85
N ILE A 114 -9.29 1.71 4.16
CA ILE A 114 -8.96 1.78 2.73
C ILE A 114 -7.64 1.04 2.46
N ALA A 115 -6.57 1.37 3.20
CA ALA A 115 -5.26 0.75 3.02
C ALA A 115 -5.32 -0.78 3.25
N SER A 116 -6.04 -1.22 4.30
CA SER A 116 -6.21 -2.64 4.61
C SER A 116 -6.92 -3.42 3.50
N LEU A 117 -8.03 -2.87 2.96
CA LEU A 117 -8.79 -3.52 1.89
C LEU A 117 -8.03 -3.54 0.57
N LEU A 118 -7.36 -2.44 0.21
CA LEU A 118 -6.52 -2.40 -0.98
C LEU A 118 -5.36 -3.40 -0.90
N LYS A 119 -4.76 -3.55 0.29
CA LYS A 119 -3.73 -4.55 0.54
C LYS A 119 -4.24 -5.97 0.34
N LYS A 120 -5.43 -6.27 0.85
CA LYS A 120 -6.06 -7.58 0.72
C LYS A 120 -6.47 -7.89 -0.73
N ALA A 121 -7.06 -6.92 -1.44
CA ALA A 121 -7.59 -7.12 -2.79
C ALA A 121 -6.51 -7.11 -3.88
N TYR A 122 -5.42 -6.36 -3.67
CA TYR A 122 -4.35 -6.17 -4.67
C TYR A 122 -2.96 -6.45 -4.10
N PRO A 123 -2.67 -7.65 -3.61
CA PRO A 123 -1.38 -7.98 -3.02
C PRO A 123 -0.21 -7.77 -4.00
N ALA A 124 -0.39 -8.08 -5.27
CA ALA A 124 0.63 -7.90 -6.30
C ALA A 124 0.95 -6.43 -6.64
N GLN A 125 0.06 -5.48 -6.33
CA GLN A 125 0.30 -4.05 -6.59
C GLN A 125 1.02 -3.34 -5.43
N GLN A 126 1.06 -3.96 -4.27
CA GLN A 126 1.78 -3.46 -3.08
C GLN A 126 3.13 -4.14 -2.86
N GLN A 127 3.68 -4.84 -3.85
CA GLN A 127 5.10 -5.15 -3.76
C GLN A 127 5.85 -3.83 -3.69
N GLU A 128 6.01 -3.31 -2.47
CA GLU A 128 6.97 -2.25 -2.22
C GLU A 128 8.33 -2.80 -2.63
N GLN A 129 8.68 -2.48 -3.88
CA GLN A 129 9.98 -2.82 -4.43
C GLN A 129 10.78 -1.52 -4.58
N ILE A 130 12.03 -1.60 -4.23
CA ILE A 130 12.98 -0.52 -4.48
C ILE A 130 13.98 -1.03 -5.51
N VAL A 131 14.20 -0.25 -6.55
CA VAL A 131 15.10 -0.59 -7.65
C VAL A 131 16.36 0.26 -7.54
N TYR A 132 17.52 -0.38 -7.68
CA TYR A 132 18.81 0.29 -7.85
C TYR A 132 19.64 -0.47 -8.91
N GLY A 133 19.90 0.18 -10.05
CA GLY A 133 20.40 -0.50 -11.24
C GLY A 133 19.44 -1.59 -11.68
N ASP A 134 19.95 -2.80 -11.90
CA ASP A 134 19.15 -3.97 -12.27
C ASP A 134 18.69 -4.83 -11.07
N ALA A 135 19.04 -4.41 -9.85
CA ALA A 135 18.66 -5.10 -8.62
C ALA A 135 17.30 -4.59 -8.11
N VAL A 136 16.40 -5.51 -7.75
CA VAL A 136 15.05 -5.21 -7.25
C VAL A 136 14.89 -5.79 -5.86
N LEU A 137 14.76 -4.92 -4.85
CA LEU A 137 14.49 -5.31 -3.46
C LEU A 137 12.99 -5.37 -3.22
N HIS A 138 12.47 -6.56 -2.95
CA HIS A 138 11.05 -6.83 -2.65
C HIS A 138 10.86 -6.83 -1.13
N LEU A 139 10.17 -5.82 -0.59
CA LEU A 139 10.05 -5.64 0.86
C LEU A 139 9.08 -6.63 1.50
N GLU A 140 7.97 -6.94 0.83
CA GLU A 140 6.95 -7.84 1.36
C GLU A 140 7.42 -9.30 1.40
N SER A 141 8.05 -9.78 0.32
CA SER A 141 8.60 -11.14 0.25
C SER A 141 9.97 -11.27 0.89
N SER A 142 10.53 -10.19 1.45
CA SER A 142 11.88 -10.17 2.03
C SER A 142 12.91 -10.82 1.10
N SER A 143 12.91 -10.42 -0.17
CA SER A 143 13.78 -11.01 -1.19
C SER A 143 14.44 -9.94 -2.07
N LEU A 144 15.56 -10.31 -2.72
CA LEU A 144 16.20 -9.48 -3.74
C LEU A 144 16.30 -10.26 -5.05
N GLY A 145 15.80 -9.64 -6.12
CA GLY A 145 15.85 -10.15 -7.49
C GLY A 145 16.94 -9.49 -8.31
N TYR A 146 17.63 -10.27 -9.14
CA TYR A 146 18.62 -9.81 -10.12
C TYR A 146 18.69 -10.79 -11.29
N ASN A 147 18.59 -10.30 -12.53
CA ASN A 147 18.67 -11.10 -13.76
C ASN A 147 17.79 -12.37 -13.76
N GLY A 148 16.56 -12.27 -13.25
CA GLY A 148 15.61 -13.38 -13.19
C GLY A 148 15.86 -14.40 -12.09
N GLN A 149 16.90 -14.23 -11.28
CA GLN A 149 17.17 -14.99 -10.06
C GLN A 149 16.73 -14.22 -8.82
N SER A 150 16.48 -14.90 -7.72
CA SER A 150 16.04 -14.28 -6.46
C SER A 150 16.66 -14.99 -5.26
N ILE A 151 16.95 -14.20 -4.21
CA ILE A 151 17.44 -14.68 -2.92
C ILE A 151 16.54 -14.21 -1.80
N GLU A 152 16.36 -15.05 -0.79
CA GLU A 152 15.66 -14.70 0.45
C GLU A 152 16.59 -13.97 1.42
N LEU A 153 16.03 -12.96 2.10
CA LEU A 153 16.71 -12.12 3.06
C LEU A 153 16.13 -12.30 4.46
N THR A 154 16.98 -12.35 5.46
CA THR A 154 16.54 -12.22 6.85
C THR A 154 16.06 -10.78 7.12
N LYS A 155 15.35 -10.59 8.24
CA LYS A 155 14.84 -9.26 8.64
C LYS A 155 15.96 -8.21 8.73
N ASN A 156 17.13 -8.58 9.28
CA ASN A 156 18.27 -7.67 9.40
C ASN A 156 18.87 -7.34 8.03
N GLU A 157 19.08 -8.35 7.18
CA GLU A 157 19.61 -8.18 5.82
C GLU A 157 18.70 -7.30 4.97
N LEU A 158 17.38 -7.52 5.04
CA LEU A 158 16.39 -6.70 4.34
C LEU A 158 16.46 -5.23 4.77
N LYS A 159 16.51 -4.95 6.08
CA LYS A 159 16.57 -3.57 6.58
C LYS A 159 17.88 -2.87 6.22
N ILE A 160 19.00 -3.58 6.26
CA ILE A 160 20.30 -3.05 5.81
C ILE A 160 20.24 -2.70 4.32
N LEU A 161 19.79 -3.63 3.48
CA LEU A 161 19.64 -3.38 2.05
C LEU A 161 18.66 -2.26 1.76
N TYR A 162 17.52 -2.22 2.46
CA TYR A 162 16.55 -1.12 2.33
C TYR A 162 17.20 0.25 2.56
N TYR A 163 17.99 0.37 3.64
CA TYR A 163 18.68 1.63 3.95
C TYR A 163 19.69 2.00 2.86
N LEU A 164 20.49 1.04 2.38
CA LEU A 164 21.45 1.25 1.30
C LEU A 164 20.75 1.63 -0.01
N PHE A 165 19.67 0.96 -0.39
CA PHE A 165 18.89 1.28 -1.60
C PHE A 165 18.29 2.68 -1.55
N LYS A 166 17.75 3.09 -0.40
CA LYS A 166 17.21 4.45 -0.20
C LYS A 166 18.31 5.54 -0.36
N ASN A 167 19.54 5.21 -0.04
CA ASN A 167 20.69 6.08 -0.12
C ASN A 167 21.64 5.71 -1.27
N GLY A 168 21.11 5.08 -2.33
CA GLY A 168 21.90 4.58 -3.45
C GLY A 168 22.86 5.63 -4.02
N GLY A 169 24.11 5.22 -4.28
CA GLY A 169 25.19 6.10 -4.74
C GLY A 169 25.83 7.00 -3.66
N LYS A 170 25.29 7.02 -2.43
CA LYS A 170 25.88 7.75 -1.29
C LYS A 170 26.61 6.79 -0.36
N ILE A 171 27.54 7.35 0.41
CA ILE A 171 28.21 6.61 1.49
C ILE A 171 27.31 6.66 2.72
N CYS A 172 26.88 5.50 3.21
CA CYS A 172 26.15 5.34 4.47
C CYS A 172 27.14 5.02 5.57
N SER A 173 27.23 5.86 6.59
CA SER A 173 28.14 5.59 7.70
C SER A 173 27.67 4.36 8.50
N ARG A 174 28.60 3.70 9.19
CA ARG A 174 28.25 2.55 10.05
C ARG A 174 27.31 2.96 11.18
N GLY A 175 27.53 4.16 11.75
CA GLY A 175 26.70 4.73 12.80
C GLY A 175 25.26 4.96 12.32
N ASP A 176 25.09 5.61 11.16
CA ASP A 176 23.75 5.88 10.60
C ASP A 176 22.97 4.61 10.29
N ILE A 177 23.65 3.55 9.79
CA ILE A 177 23.00 2.26 9.55
C ILE A 177 22.57 1.61 10.86
N ILE A 178 23.42 1.64 11.90
CA ILE A 178 23.12 1.06 13.21
C ILE A 178 21.96 1.83 13.87
N GLU A 179 21.99 3.14 13.86
CA GLU A 179 20.91 4.00 14.39
C GLU A 179 19.58 3.70 13.69
N TYR A 180 19.57 3.65 12.36
CA TYR A 180 18.40 3.26 11.58
C TYR A 180 17.86 1.86 11.97
N LEU A 181 18.74 0.88 12.22
CA LEU A 181 18.34 -0.46 12.64
C LEU A 181 17.72 -0.43 14.03
N TRP A 182 18.26 0.33 14.96
CA TRP A 182 17.72 0.48 16.32
C TRP A 182 16.34 1.17 16.32
N ASP A 183 16.17 2.23 15.55
CA ASP A 183 14.85 2.88 15.36
C ASP A 183 13.80 1.91 14.81
N ASN A 184 14.25 0.90 14.06
CA ASN A 184 13.41 -0.19 13.56
C ASN A 184 13.37 -1.43 14.48
N GLN A 185 13.72 -1.29 15.76
CA GLN A 185 13.72 -2.34 16.79
C GLN A 185 14.64 -3.54 16.48
N LEU A 186 15.73 -3.30 15.77
CA LEU A 186 16.77 -4.29 15.46
C LEU A 186 18.08 -3.89 16.13
N TYR A 187 18.34 -4.44 17.29
CA TYR A 187 19.55 -4.13 18.08
C TYR A 187 20.77 -4.84 17.50
N VAL A 188 21.49 -4.14 16.66
CA VAL A 188 22.68 -4.61 15.94
C VAL A 188 23.88 -3.76 16.36
N ASP A 189 24.95 -4.39 16.81
CA ASP A 189 26.23 -3.72 17.07
C ASP A 189 27.12 -3.66 15.81
N ASP A 190 28.28 -3.02 15.93
CA ASP A 190 29.19 -2.82 14.81
C ASP A 190 29.76 -4.14 14.25
N ASN A 191 29.99 -5.14 15.10
CA ASN A 191 30.45 -6.47 14.68
C ASN A 191 29.33 -7.23 13.95
N ALA A 192 28.12 -7.20 14.50
CA ALA A 192 26.96 -7.82 13.88
C ALA A 192 26.60 -7.17 12.54
N LEU A 193 26.77 -5.84 12.39
CA LEU A 193 26.63 -5.18 11.09
C LEU A 193 27.63 -5.74 10.08
N SER A 194 28.91 -5.89 10.43
CA SER A 194 29.92 -6.45 9.54
C SER A 194 29.59 -7.88 9.10
N VAL A 195 29.13 -8.73 10.03
CA VAL A 195 28.71 -10.11 9.74
C VAL A 195 27.51 -10.12 8.78
N ASN A 196 26.51 -9.26 9.01
CA ASN A 196 25.34 -9.20 8.13
C ASN A 196 25.73 -8.70 6.71
N ILE A 197 26.60 -7.68 6.59
CA ILE A 197 27.10 -7.21 5.30
C ILE A 197 27.80 -8.31 4.52
N ASN A 198 28.64 -9.14 5.19
CA ASN A 198 29.32 -10.26 4.52
C ASN A 198 28.31 -11.33 4.06
N ARG A 199 27.34 -11.70 4.89
CA ARG A 199 26.28 -12.64 4.50
C ARG A 199 25.46 -12.13 3.31
N ILE A 200 25.14 -10.83 3.30
CA ILE A 200 24.45 -10.22 2.14
C ILE A 200 25.32 -10.35 0.88
N ARG A 201 26.62 -10.03 0.95
CA ARG A 201 27.54 -10.17 -0.19
C ARG A 201 27.61 -11.59 -0.73
N GLU A 202 27.70 -12.60 0.14
CA GLU A 202 27.69 -14.01 -0.25
C GLU A 202 26.39 -14.37 -0.98
N LYS A 203 25.25 -13.96 -0.46
CA LYS A 203 23.93 -14.15 -1.10
C LYS A 203 23.84 -13.44 -2.45
N LEU A 204 24.28 -12.19 -2.54
CA LEU A 204 24.28 -11.43 -3.80
C LEU A 204 25.20 -12.08 -4.85
N ALA A 205 26.36 -12.55 -4.44
CA ALA A 205 27.28 -13.26 -5.33
C ALA A 205 26.69 -14.56 -5.88
N SER A 206 25.84 -15.26 -5.12
CA SER A 206 25.19 -16.51 -5.57
C SER A 206 24.22 -16.31 -6.75
N ILE A 207 23.74 -15.07 -6.98
CA ILE A 207 22.90 -14.70 -8.12
C ILE A 207 23.65 -13.84 -9.16
N GLY A 208 24.99 -13.80 -9.08
CA GLY A 208 25.82 -13.07 -10.03
C GLY A 208 25.96 -11.55 -9.76
N LEU A 209 25.41 -11.05 -8.66
CA LEU A 209 25.51 -9.64 -8.28
C LEU A 209 26.73 -9.42 -7.37
N THR A 210 27.92 -9.46 -7.96
CA THR A 210 29.20 -9.26 -7.27
C THR A 210 29.51 -7.79 -7.10
N ASP A 211 30.29 -7.45 -6.06
CA ASP A 211 30.76 -6.07 -5.76
C ASP A 211 29.65 -5.00 -5.63
N PHE A 212 28.41 -5.43 -5.40
CA PHE A 212 27.29 -4.53 -5.26
C PHE A 212 27.40 -3.65 -4.02
N ILE A 213 27.77 -4.21 -2.87
CA ILE A 213 28.02 -3.45 -1.64
C ILE A 213 29.53 -3.22 -1.50
N LYS A 214 29.97 -1.98 -1.63
CA LYS A 214 31.36 -1.56 -1.50
C LYS A 214 31.65 -1.00 -0.12
N THR A 215 32.80 -1.39 0.46
CA THR A 215 33.30 -0.77 1.70
C THR A 215 34.11 0.47 1.36
N LYS A 216 33.75 1.60 1.97
CA LYS A 216 34.58 2.80 1.99
C LYS A 216 35.31 2.88 3.31
N HIS A 217 36.63 2.66 3.26
CA HIS A 217 37.47 2.54 4.46
C HIS A 217 37.26 3.71 5.42
N ARG A 218 36.99 3.44 6.70
CA ARG A 218 36.68 4.40 7.78
C ARG A 218 35.44 5.28 7.55
N GLN A 219 34.68 5.08 6.48
CA GLN A 219 33.49 5.89 6.18
C GLN A 219 32.20 5.07 6.28
N GLY A 220 32.17 3.84 5.78
CA GLY A 220 30.97 3.01 5.79
C GLY A 220 30.80 2.17 4.55
N TYR A 221 29.55 2.04 4.08
CA TYR A 221 29.17 1.22 2.94
C TYR A 221 28.41 2.03 1.89
N THR A 222 28.48 1.60 0.62
CA THR A 222 27.73 2.18 -0.50
C THR A 222 27.34 1.07 -1.49
N ILE A 223 26.29 1.29 -2.24
CA ILE A 223 25.89 0.52 -3.42
C ILE A 223 25.95 1.38 -4.66
#